data_c4a3b2ce7829ceff5355e9758f8ac875
#
_entry.id   c4a3b2ce7829ceff5355e9758f8ac875
#
_cell.length_a   1.000
_cell.length_b   1.000
_cell.length_c   1.000
_cell.angle_alpha   90.00
_cell.angle_beta   90.00
_cell.angle_gamma   90.00
#
_symmetry.space_group_name_H-M   'P 1'
#
loop_
_entity.id
_entity.type
_entity.pdbx_description
1 polymer ?
#
loop_
_entity_poly.entity_id
_entity_poly.type
_entity_poly.pdbx_seq_one_letter_code
_entity_poly.pdbx_strand_id
1 'polypeptide(L)'
;MGFTAALAFGLLGAAMQGGSARKLALLFTGLCTVMAGLYTGYVWLSMLGLFVAVAPFTSHRSWTHTIWAAGLWTYIGHLANQSLGWHGVALFAGGGYVSHLLADTLTKAGVKWLMPLTDTSFKIPLIRTGSTSGNLLEVGICSGYGLLVLGLVIGKMSF
;
A
#
# COMPACT_ATOMS: atom_id res chain seq x y z
N MET A 1 10.76 20.89 -16.21
CA MET A 1 9.53 20.39 -15.48
C MET A 1 8.57 19.60 -16.39
N GLY A 2 8.44 19.89 -17.71
CA GLY A 2 7.48 19.21 -18.59
C GLY A 2 7.73 17.71 -18.82
N PHE A 3 8.99 17.28 -18.99
CA PHE A 3 9.30 15.87 -19.27
C PHE A 3 9.00 14.94 -18.10
N THR A 4 9.35 15.33 -16.87
CA THR A 4 9.06 14.52 -15.67
C THR A 4 7.56 14.40 -15.40
N ALA A 5 6.80 15.48 -15.61
CA ALA A 5 5.34 15.44 -15.48
C ALA A 5 4.73 14.55 -16.57
N ALA A 6 5.13 14.67 -17.82
CA ALA A 6 4.65 13.83 -18.92
C ALA A 6 4.95 12.35 -18.69
N LEU A 7 6.15 12.01 -18.19
CA LEU A 7 6.52 10.64 -17.83
C LEU A 7 5.63 10.11 -16.70
N ALA A 8 5.42 10.89 -15.63
CA ALA A 8 4.57 10.52 -14.51
C ALA A 8 3.12 10.27 -14.95
N PHE A 9 2.53 11.16 -15.76
CA PHE A 9 1.19 10.98 -16.29
C PHE A 9 1.08 9.80 -17.25
N GLY A 10 2.11 9.56 -18.08
CA GLY A 10 2.16 8.41 -18.98
C GLY A 10 2.19 7.07 -18.20
N LEU A 11 3.02 6.98 -17.16
CA LEU A 11 3.10 5.81 -16.29
C LEU A 11 1.80 5.59 -15.51
N LEU A 12 1.20 6.67 -14.97
CA LEU A 12 -0.07 6.60 -14.29
C LEU A 12 -1.18 6.14 -15.25
N GLY A 13 -1.25 6.68 -16.47
CA GLY A 13 -2.19 6.26 -17.49
C GLY A 13 -2.03 4.79 -17.86
N ALA A 14 -0.81 4.32 -18.06
CA ALA A 14 -0.52 2.91 -18.33
C ALA A 14 -0.89 2.00 -17.15
N ALA A 15 -0.66 2.44 -15.92
CA ALA A 15 -1.07 1.71 -14.71
C ALA A 15 -2.59 1.57 -14.57
N MET A 16 -3.34 2.55 -15.05
CA MET A 16 -4.82 2.53 -15.02
C MET A 16 -5.44 1.65 -16.11
N GLN A 17 -4.74 1.37 -17.22
CA GLN A 17 -5.28 0.58 -18.33
C GLN A 17 -5.46 -0.92 -18.04
N GLY A 18 -4.85 -1.44 -16.99
CA GLY A 18 -4.89 -2.87 -16.66
C GLY A 18 -4.00 -3.75 -17.55
N GLY A 19 -4.05 -5.06 -17.33
CA GLY A 19 -3.28 -6.04 -18.13
C GLY A 19 -1.76 -5.86 -18.08
N SER A 20 -1.08 -6.20 -19.18
CA SER A 20 0.39 -6.16 -19.29
C SER A 20 0.95 -4.74 -19.19
N ALA A 21 0.26 -3.73 -19.71
CA ALA A 21 0.69 -2.34 -19.65
C ALA A 21 0.84 -1.87 -18.19
N ARG A 22 -0.13 -2.20 -17.34
CA ARG A 22 -0.08 -1.89 -15.91
C ARG A 22 1.11 -2.56 -15.22
N LYS A 23 1.34 -3.85 -15.52
CA LYS A 23 2.46 -4.59 -14.91
C LYS A 23 3.80 -3.98 -15.27
N LEU A 24 4.00 -3.64 -16.54
CA LEU A 24 5.23 -3.01 -17.02
C LEU A 24 5.41 -1.60 -16.44
N ALA A 25 4.36 -0.79 -16.38
CA ALA A 25 4.42 0.53 -15.78
C ALA A 25 4.82 0.49 -14.30
N LEU A 26 4.22 -0.42 -13.52
CA LEU A 26 4.54 -0.59 -12.10
C LEU A 26 5.95 -1.18 -11.90
N LEU A 27 6.36 -2.14 -12.73
CA LEU A 27 7.73 -2.65 -12.72
C LEU A 27 8.73 -1.52 -12.98
N PHE A 28 8.54 -0.73 -14.03
CA PHE A 28 9.43 0.37 -14.38
C PHE A 28 9.46 1.43 -13.27
N THR A 29 8.30 1.85 -12.77
CA THR A 29 8.19 2.80 -11.66
C THR A 29 8.91 2.28 -10.42
N GLY A 30 8.71 1.00 -10.08
CA GLY A 30 9.36 0.36 -8.95
C GLY A 30 10.88 0.34 -9.11
N LEU A 31 11.41 -0.04 -10.28
CA LEU A 31 12.84 -0.04 -10.54
C LEU A 31 13.45 1.37 -10.48
N CYS A 32 12.79 2.37 -11.05
CA CYS A 32 13.22 3.76 -10.93
C CYS A 32 13.27 4.22 -9.46
N THR A 33 12.28 3.81 -8.66
CA THR A 33 12.23 4.12 -7.24
C THR A 33 13.34 3.41 -6.46
N VAL A 34 13.66 2.14 -6.79
CA VAL A 34 14.84 1.43 -6.24
C VAL A 34 16.12 2.20 -6.55
N MET A 35 16.33 2.56 -7.81
CA MET A 35 17.52 3.31 -8.23
C MET A 35 17.65 4.66 -7.52
N ALA A 36 16.54 5.38 -7.39
CA ALA A 36 16.50 6.62 -6.63
C ALA A 36 16.86 6.41 -5.15
N GLY A 37 16.36 5.35 -4.53
CA GLY A 37 16.71 5.00 -3.15
C GLY A 37 18.19 4.65 -2.98
N LEU A 38 18.76 3.89 -3.91
CA LEU A 38 20.20 3.57 -3.92
C LEU A 38 21.06 4.83 -4.12
N TYR A 39 20.66 5.71 -5.04
CA TYR A 39 21.38 6.95 -5.33
C TYR A 39 21.35 7.93 -4.15
N THR A 40 20.21 8.04 -3.47
CA THR A 40 20.03 8.97 -2.33
C THR A 40 20.45 8.37 -0.98
N GLY A 41 20.71 7.06 -0.91
CA GLY A 41 20.98 6.34 0.33
C GLY A 41 19.74 6.08 1.19
N TYR A 42 18.54 6.35 0.70
CA TYR A 42 17.29 6.11 1.41
C TYR A 42 16.82 4.66 1.25
N VAL A 43 17.15 3.81 2.22
CA VAL A 43 16.78 2.38 2.21
C VAL A 43 15.27 2.17 2.09
N TRP A 44 14.46 2.98 2.79
CA TRP A 44 13.00 2.89 2.72
C TRP A 44 12.46 3.07 1.30
N LEU A 45 13.08 3.97 0.51
CA LEU A 45 12.69 4.24 -0.87
C LEU A 45 13.00 3.05 -1.77
N SER A 46 14.16 2.40 -1.58
CA SER A 46 14.51 1.17 -2.30
C SER A 46 13.58 0.02 -1.96
N MET A 47 13.21 -0.16 -0.69
CA MET A 47 12.26 -1.19 -0.25
C MET A 47 10.86 -0.95 -0.83
N LEU A 48 10.39 0.30 -0.82
CA LEU A 48 9.13 0.69 -1.45
C LEU A 48 9.14 0.39 -2.95
N GLY A 49 10.21 0.77 -3.64
CA GLY A 49 10.38 0.51 -5.07
C GLY A 49 10.35 -0.98 -5.39
N LEU A 50 11.03 -1.80 -4.59
CA LEU A 50 11.03 -3.26 -4.76
C LEU A 50 9.63 -3.84 -4.59
N PHE A 51 8.88 -3.40 -3.57
CA PHE A 51 7.50 -3.83 -3.35
C PHE A 51 6.61 -3.48 -4.55
N VAL A 52 6.69 -2.23 -5.05
CA VAL A 52 5.92 -1.76 -6.21
C VAL A 52 6.29 -2.54 -7.48
N ALA A 53 7.57 -2.86 -7.68
CA ALA A 53 8.04 -3.61 -8.84
C ALA A 53 7.51 -5.06 -8.85
N VAL A 54 7.45 -5.72 -7.70
CA VAL A 54 7.13 -7.15 -7.58
C VAL A 54 5.63 -7.41 -7.43
N ALA A 55 4.90 -6.54 -6.71
CA ALA A 55 3.48 -6.73 -6.41
C ALA A 55 2.59 -7.06 -7.63
N PRO A 56 2.74 -6.43 -8.82
CA PRO A 56 1.91 -6.71 -9.98
C PRO A 56 2.04 -8.11 -10.58
N PHE A 57 3.14 -8.82 -10.24
CA PHE A 57 3.41 -10.18 -10.74
C PHE A 57 2.92 -11.26 -9.77
N THR A 58 2.35 -10.87 -8.65
CA THR A 58 1.78 -11.79 -7.68
C THR A 58 0.29 -11.95 -7.91
N SER A 59 -0.25 -13.09 -7.48
CA SER A 59 -1.71 -13.29 -7.51
C SER A 59 -2.39 -12.35 -6.51
N HIS A 60 -3.56 -11.85 -6.90
CA HIS A 60 -4.36 -11.01 -6.00
C HIS A 60 -4.68 -11.77 -4.71
N ARG A 61 -4.58 -11.07 -3.57
CA ARG A 61 -4.79 -11.66 -2.23
C ARG A 61 -3.80 -12.80 -1.86
N SER A 62 -2.60 -12.76 -2.43
CA SER A 62 -1.48 -13.62 -2.04
C SER A 62 -0.62 -12.99 -0.92
N TRP A 63 0.68 -13.17 -0.95
CA TRP A 63 1.61 -12.65 0.05
C TRP A 63 1.51 -11.14 0.30
N THR A 64 1.07 -10.36 -0.70
CA THR A 64 0.81 -8.92 -0.55
C THR A 64 -0.38 -8.62 0.35
N HIS A 65 -1.25 -9.58 0.67
CA HIS A 65 -2.39 -9.42 1.56
C HIS A 65 -2.21 -10.25 2.84
N THR A 66 -1.06 -10.10 3.47
CA THR A 66 -0.69 -10.83 4.68
C THR A 66 -0.26 -9.87 5.79
N ILE A 67 -0.19 -10.37 7.01
CA ILE A 67 0.35 -9.63 8.14
C ILE A 67 1.84 -9.25 7.93
N TRP A 68 2.56 -10.07 7.18
CA TRP A 68 3.97 -9.81 6.84
C TRP A 68 4.12 -8.59 5.94
N ALA A 69 3.22 -8.45 4.96
CA ALA A 69 3.19 -7.26 4.11
C ALA A 69 2.81 -6.00 4.92
N ALA A 70 1.86 -6.11 5.85
CA ALA A 70 1.53 -5.01 6.77
C ALA A 70 2.73 -4.62 7.64
N GLY A 71 3.47 -5.61 8.16
CA GLY A 71 4.72 -5.40 8.91
C GLY A 71 5.79 -4.70 8.06
N LEU A 72 5.96 -5.14 6.80
CA LEU A 72 6.89 -4.52 5.86
C LEU A 72 6.52 -3.05 5.59
N TRP A 73 5.25 -2.75 5.35
CA TRP A 73 4.79 -1.38 5.14
C TRP A 73 5.00 -0.49 6.37
N THR A 74 4.74 -1.03 7.58
CA THR A 74 5.03 -0.33 8.84
C THR A 74 6.53 -0.04 8.98
N TYR A 75 7.37 -1.01 8.63
CA TYR A 75 8.82 -0.87 8.69
C TYR A 75 9.36 0.13 7.68
N ILE A 76 8.88 0.11 6.43
CA ILE A 76 9.19 1.12 5.41
C ILE A 76 8.81 2.52 5.92
N GLY A 77 7.61 2.66 6.49
CA GLY A 77 7.17 3.92 7.08
C GLY A 77 8.02 4.38 8.27
N HIS A 78 8.50 3.44 9.09
CA HIS A 78 9.42 3.74 10.20
C HIS A 78 10.77 4.28 9.69
N LEU A 79 11.35 3.65 8.70
CA LEU A 79 12.60 4.13 8.08
C LEU A 79 12.40 5.50 7.41
N ALA A 80 11.24 5.74 6.78
CA ALA A 80 10.90 7.05 6.22
C ALA A 80 10.76 8.11 7.32
N ASN A 81 10.13 7.80 8.46
CA ASN A 81 10.09 8.70 9.63
C ASN A 81 11.48 9.17 10.03
N GLN A 82 12.42 8.21 10.16
CA GLN A 82 13.79 8.52 10.57
C GLN A 82 14.54 9.38 9.53
N SER A 83 14.35 9.09 8.24
CA SER A 83 15.08 9.74 7.15
C SER A 83 14.55 11.15 6.84
N LEU A 84 13.24 11.36 6.98
CA LEU A 84 12.58 12.60 6.58
C LEU A 84 12.27 13.52 7.78
N GLY A 85 12.45 13.03 9.00
CA GLY A 85 12.03 13.75 10.22
C GLY A 85 10.51 13.88 10.36
N TRP A 86 9.74 13.10 9.61
CA TRP A 86 8.27 13.14 9.64
C TRP A 86 7.74 12.18 10.68
N HIS A 87 6.82 12.65 11.51
CA HIS A 87 6.15 11.80 12.48
C HIS A 87 4.86 11.22 11.90
N GLY A 88 4.62 9.94 12.18
CA GLY A 88 3.35 9.29 11.82
C GLY A 88 3.34 8.49 10.52
N VAL A 89 4.36 8.56 9.65
CA VAL A 89 4.38 7.82 8.38
C VAL A 89 4.25 6.31 8.60
N ALA A 90 4.92 5.75 9.64
CA ALA A 90 4.80 4.34 9.99
C ALA A 90 3.36 3.96 10.39
N LEU A 91 2.69 4.82 11.17
CA LEU A 91 1.31 4.62 11.57
C LEU A 91 0.36 4.69 10.35
N PHE A 92 0.58 5.68 9.46
CA PHE A 92 -0.19 5.77 8.20
C PHE A 92 0.01 4.56 7.32
N ALA A 93 1.25 4.17 7.05
CA ALA A 93 1.57 3.07 6.16
C ALA A 93 1.07 1.73 6.70
N GLY A 94 1.42 1.40 7.95
CA GLY A 94 1.06 0.12 8.56
C GLY A 94 -0.42 0.03 8.87
N GLY A 95 -0.97 1.02 9.55
CA GLY A 95 -2.38 1.00 9.95
C GLY A 95 -3.33 1.14 8.76
N GLY A 96 -2.99 1.96 7.75
CA GLY A 96 -3.76 2.02 6.50
C GLY A 96 -3.77 0.66 5.78
N TYR A 97 -2.62 -0.02 5.76
CA TYR A 97 -2.53 -1.36 5.19
C TYR A 97 -3.36 -2.38 5.96
N VAL A 98 -3.28 -2.38 7.30
CA VAL A 98 -4.11 -3.25 8.15
C VAL A 98 -5.59 -2.95 7.97
N SER A 99 -5.99 -1.67 7.89
CA SER A 99 -7.39 -1.27 7.63
C SER A 99 -7.91 -1.85 6.31
N HIS A 100 -7.09 -1.83 5.25
CA HIS A 100 -7.41 -2.47 3.97
C HIS A 100 -7.58 -3.98 4.11
N LEU A 101 -6.67 -4.67 4.81
CA LEU A 101 -6.77 -6.11 5.05
C LEU A 101 -8.03 -6.47 5.87
N LEU A 102 -8.40 -5.64 6.84
CA LEU A 102 -9.63 -5.81 7.61
C LEU A 102 -10.86 -5.66 6.73
N ALA A 103 -10.89 -4.62 5.88
CA ALA A 103 -11.98 -4.43 4.92
C ALA A 103 -12.11 -5.63 3.97
N ASP A 104 -11.00 -6.15 3.47
CA ASP A 104 -10.97 -7.36 2.63
C ASP A 104 -11.43 -8.61 3.36
N THR A 105 -11.16 -8.74 4.67
CA THR A 105 -11.64 -9.84 5.51
C THR A 105 -13.18 -9.85 5.61
N LEU A 106 -13.82 -8.70 5.52
CA LEU A 106 -15.29 -8.57 5.52
C LEU A 106 -15.92 -8.98 4.17
N THR A 107 -15.12 -9.32 3.17
CA THR A 107 -15.60 -9.76 1.86
C THR A 107 -15.77 -11.28 1.79
N LYS A 108 -16.56 -11.74 0.79
CA LYS A 108 -16.76 -13.18 0.55
C LYS A 108 -15.47 -13.94 0.23
N ALA A 109 -14.47 -13.29 -0.36
CA ALA A 109 -13.21 -13.93 -0.72
C ALA A 109 -12.26 -14.04 0.50
N GLY A 110 -12.32 -13.10 1.44
CA GLY A 110 -11.48 -13.09 2.63
C GLY A 110 -10.01 -12.79 2.34
N VAL A 111 -9.17 -12.96 3.35
CA VAL A 111 -7.73 -12.71 3.31
C VAL A 111 -6.97 -13.87 3.93
N LYS A 112 -5.87 -14.27 3.33
CA LYS A 112 -4.94 -15.27 3.86
C LYS A 112 -3.89 -14.60 4.75
N TRP A 113 -4.28 -14.16 5.94
CA TRP A 113 -3.44 -13.35 6.85
C TRP A 113 -2.06 -13.94 7.12
N LEU A 114 -1.97 -15.27 7.23
CA LEU A 114 -0.77 -15.98 7.68
C LEU A 114 -0.04 -16.73 6.56
N MET A 115 -0.39 -16.49 5.29
CA MET A 115 0.36 -17.09 4.18
C MET A 115 1.85 -16.64 4.24
N PRO A 116 2.85 -17.50 4.03
CA PRO A 116 2.78 -18.88 3.55
C PRO A 116 2.62 -19.96 4.64
N LEU A 117 2.54 -19.60 5.92
CA LEU A 117 2.45 -20.58 7.02
C LEU A 117 1.17 -21.41 6.96
N THR A 118 0.07 -20.81 6.49
CA THR A 118 -1.19 -21.50 6.24
C THR A 118 -1.94 -20.86 5.08
N ASP A 119 -2.64 -21.67 4.31
CA ASP A 119 -3.51 -21.23 3.21
C ASP A 119 -4.94 -20.90 3.67
N THR A 120 -5.19 -20.93 4.98
CA THR A 120 -6.50 -20.64 5.54
C THR A 120 -6.90 -19.20 5.24
N SER A 121 -8.05 -19.02 4.60
CA SER A 121 -8.65 -17.72 4.33
C SER A 121 -9.60 -17.33 5.47
N PHE A 122 -9.28 -16.24 6.15
CA PHE A 122 -10.16 -15.63 7.14
C PHE A 122 -11.17 -14.73 6.41
N LYS A 123 -12.45 -15.02 6.59
CA LYS A 123 -13.53 -14.27 5.93
C LYS A 123 -14.76 -14.15 6.84
N ILE A 124 -15.32 -12.96 6.86
CA ILE A 124 -16.63 -12.67 7.43
C ILE A 124 -17.48 -12.14 6.27
N PRO A 125 -18.29 -12.97 5.58
CA PRO A 125 -18.88 -12.64 4.29
C PRO A 125 -20.06 -11.66 4.39
N LEU A 126 -19.81 -10.49 4.97
CA LEU A 126 -20.81 -9.43 5.12
C LEU A 126 -21.04 -8.68 3.79
N ILE A 127 -20.04 -8.60 2.92
CA ILE A 127 -20.02 -7.69 1.78
C ILE A 127 -19.57 -8.42 0.51
N ARG A 128 -20.14 -8.03 -0.61
CA ARG A 128 -19.70 -8.45 -1.95
C ARG A 128 -18.61 -7.50 -2.45
N THR A 129 -17.41 -7.99 -2.73
CA THR A 129 -16.35 -7.22 -3.39
C THR A 129 -16.87 -6.64 -4.71
N GLY A 130 -16.61 -5.36 -4.96
CA GLY A 130 -17.09 -4.66 -6.18
C GLY A 130 -18.56 -4.23 -6.14
N SER A 131 -19.27 -4.47 -5.03
CA SER A 131 -20.59 -3.85 -4.83
C SER A 131 -20.46 -2.41 -4.33
N THR A 132 -21.45 -1.57 -4.61
CA THR A 132 -21.46 -0.18 -4.13
C THR A 132 -21.31 -0.10 -2.61
N SER A 133 -21.97 -0.99 -1.87
CA SER A 133 -21.86 -1.07 -0.41
C SER A 133 -20.47 -1.51 0.07
N GLY A 134 -19.80 -2.42 -0.67
CA GLY A 134 -18.43 -2.83 -0.38
C GLY A 134 -17.43 -1.70 -0.57
N ASN A 135 -17.54 -0.99 -1.68
CA ASN A 135 -16.67 0.15 -1.97
C ASN A 135 -16.88 1.30 -0.97
N LEU A 136 -18.15 1.59 -0.60
CA LEU A 136 -18.43 2.61 0.41
C LEU A 136 -17.87 2.26 1.78
N LEU A 137 -17.95 1.00 2.18
CA LEU A 137 -17.37 0.55 3.46
C LEU A 137 -15.83 0.65 3.46
N GLU A 138 -15.19 0.22 2.38
CA GLU A 138 -13.73 0.32 2.24
C GLU A 138 -13.29 1.79 2.30
N VAL A 139 -13.93 2.67 1.54
CA VAL A 139 -13.68 4.12 1.59
C VAL A 139 -13.95 4.66 2.99
N GLY A 140 -15.03 4.25 3.65
CA GLY A 140 -15.38 4.69 5.00
C GLY A 140 -14.33 4.29 6.04
N ILE A 141 -13.87 3.03 6.03
CA ILE A 141 -12.83 2.53 6.94
C ILE A 141 -11.50 3.26 6.69
N CYS A 142 -11.06 3.33 5.43
CA CYS A 142 -9.80 3.98 5.07
C CYS A 142 -9.80 5.48 5.39
N SER A 143 -10.92 6.17 5.09
CA SER A 143 -11.07 7.61 5.39
C SER A 143 -11.13 7.86 6.91
N GLY A 144 -11.90 7.06 7.65
CA GLY A 144 -11.99 7.16 9.11
C GLY A 144 -10.63 6.94 9.78
N TYR A 145 -9.87 5.95 9.32
CA TYR A 145 -8.50 5.73 9.78
C TYR A 145 -7.59 6.90 9.41
N GLY A 146 -7.65 7.41 8.18
CA GLY A 146 -6.87 8.56 7.75
C GLY A 146 -7.13 9.81 8.59
N LEU A 147 -8.40 10.10 8.91
CA LEU A 147 -8.78 11.22 9.78
C LEU A 147 -8.28 11.03 11.22
N LEU A 148 -8.37 9.80 11.75
CA LEU A 148 -7.86 9.49 13.10
C LEU A 148 -6.35 9.73 13.17
N VAL A 149 -5.58 9.21 12.21
CA VAL A 149 -4.12 9.42 12.18
C VAL A 149 -3.76 10.89 11.98
N LEU A 150 -4.47 11.59 11.09
CA LEU A 150 -4.27 13.02 10.89
C LEU A 150 -4.50 13.81 12.18
N GLY A 151 -5.58 13.49 12.90
CA GLY A 151 -5.86 14.11 14.20
C GLY A 151 -4.76 13.86 15.24
N LEU A 152 -4.23 12.62 15.30
CA LEU A 152 -3.12 12.28 16.20
C LEU A 152 -1.81 13.00 15.83
N VAL A 153 -1.53 13.16 14.54
CA VAL A 153 -0.32 13.86 14.07
C VAL A 153 -0.42 15.36 14.36
N ILE A 154 -1.55 15.98 14.03
CA ILE A 154 -1.79 17.40 14.29
C ILE A 154 -1.78 17.68 15.81
N GLY A 155 -2.43 16.83 16.61
CA GLY A 155 -2.46 16.96 18.05
C GLY A 155 -1.06 16.89 18.71
N LYS A 156 -0.12 16.14 18.12
CA LYS A 156 1.29 16.11 18.57
C LYS A 156 2.12 17.30 18.11
N MET A 157 1.72 17.99 17.07
CA MET A 157 2.40 19.20 16.59
C MET A 157 1.97 20.47 17.37
N SER A 158 0.92 20.37 18.18
CA SER A 158 0.37 21.50 18.95
C SER A 158 0.95 21.60 20.38
N PHE A 159 1.91 20.78 20.75
CA PHE A 159 2.68 20.78 21.99
C PHE A 159 4.18 20.80 21.67
#